data_b22a4871439b0b21fe382c5fe2ed3961
#
_entry.id   b22a4871439b0b21fe382c5fe2ed3961
#
_cell.length_a   1.000
_cell.length_b   1.000
_cell.length_c   1.000
_cell.angle_alpha   90.00
_cell.angle_beta   90.00
_cell.angle_gamma   90.00
#
_symmetry.space_group_name_H-M   'P 1'
#
loop_
_entity.id
_entity.type
_entity.pdbx_description
1 polymer ?
#
loop_
_entity_poly.entity_id
_entity_poly.type
_entity_poly.pdbx_seq_one_letter_code
_entity_poly.pdbx_strand_id
1 'polypeptide(L)'
;MIERRIGDVVLQLDVGDITQQIDFDAVVNAANAQLQPGGGVAGAIHRAAGPGLAKECAPLAPISPGECVVTDGYGLPNPRVIHCLGPVYGSDEPAAVLLADCYRKALVLADEDGLTSVAFPAISTGAFGYPPEKAARVALGTITEAAAELGNVKVVRIVLYSARDLEVHEEALAEIGLR
;
A
#
# COMPACT_ATOMS: atom_id res chain seq x y z
N MET A 1 12.40 -9.85 8.37
CA MET A 1 12.39 -8.92 7.22
C MET A 1 13.16 -9.55 6.06
N ILE A 2 12.60 -9.50 4.85
CA ILE A 2 13.20 -9.97 3.60
C ILE A 2 13.47 -8.75 2.73
N GLU A 3 14.65 -8.68 2.10
CA GLU A 3 15.00 -7.60 1.16
C GLU A 3 15.36 -8.15 -0.21
N ARG A 4 14.95 -7.44 -1.25
CA ARG A 4 15.33 -7.70 -2.64
C ARG A 4 15.62 -6.37 -3.35
N ARG A 5 16.65 -6.35 -4.17
CA ARG A 5 16.98 -5.18 -4.98
C ARG A 5 16.34 -5.31 -6.36
N ILE A 6 15.66 -4.27 -6.79
CA ILE A 6 15.02 -4.16 -8.11
C ILE A 6 15.54 -2.87 -8.75
N GLY A 7 16.58 -2.96 -9.55
CA GLY A 7 17.28 -1.76 -10.05
C GLY A 7 17.78 -0.89 -8.90
N ASP A 8 17.35 0.35 -8.84
CA ASP A 8 17.70 1.30 -7.78
C ASP A 8 16.77 1.27 -6.57
N VAL A 9 15.73 0.43 -6.60
CA VAL A 9 14.73 0.30 -5.53
C VAL A 9 15.03 -0.92 -4.66
N VAL A 10 14.92 -0.77 -3.35
CA VAL A 10 14.94 -1.87 -2.38
C VAL A 10 13.51 -2.21 -1.99
N LEU A 11 13.08 -3.41 -2.31
CA LEU A 11 11.82 -3.98 -1.85
C LEU A 11 12.04 -4.73 -0.53
N GLN A 12 11.23 -4.42 0.46
CA GLN A 12 11.23 -5.07 1.77
C GLN A 12 9.89 -5.73 2.05
N LEU A 13 9.93 -6.93 2.62
CA LEU A 13 8.76 -7.61 3.19
C LEU A 13 9.01 -7.77 4.69
N ASP A 14 8.09 -7.27 5.50
CA ASP A 14 8.23 -7.32 6.96
C ASP A 14 6.89 -7.57 7.65
N VAL A 15 6.93 -8.30 8.76
CA VAL A 15 5.75 -8.44 9.62
C VAL A 15 5.77 -7.32 10.64
N GLY A 16 4.68 -6.55 10.71
CA GLY A 16 4.66 -5.41 11.61
C GLY A 16 3.35 -4.64 11.60
N ASP A 17 3.40 -3.44 12.17
CA ASP A 17 2.29 -2.51 12.27
C ASP A 17 2.49 -1.37 11.28
N ILE A 18 1.53 -1.19 10.36
CA ILE A 18 1.57 -0.14 9.35
C ILE A 18 1.62 1.28 9.96
N THR A 19 1.15 1.45 11.19
CA THR A 19 1.17 2.75 11.89
C THR A 19 2.49 3.06 12.59
N GLN A 20 3.44 2.13 12.56
CA GLN A 20 4.74 2.23 13.25
C GLN A 20 5.93 2.23 12.28
N GLN A 21 5.74 2.73 11.07
CA GLN A 21 6.79 2.78 10.04
C GLN A 21 7.59 4.10 10.14
N ILE A 22 8.39 4.24 11.21
CA ILE A 22 9.01 5.50 11.64
C ILE A 22 9.94 6.11 10.58
N ASP A 23 10.66 5.27 9.82
CA ASP A 23 11.66 5.73 8.84
C ASP A 23 11.11 5.87 7.41
N PHE A 24 9.78 5.89 7.26
CA PHE A 24 9.13 5.99 5.94
C PHE A 24 8.49 7.35 5.73
N ASP A 25 8.63 7.89 4.52
CA ASP A 25 8.04 9.18 4.14
C ASP A 25 6.52 9.09 3.98
N ALA A 26 6.04 7.97 3.50
CA ALA A 26 4.61 7.73 3.33
C ALA A 26 4.20 6.32 3.78
N VAL A 27 2.99 6.23 4.30
CA VAL A 27 2.27 4.97 4.47
C VAL A 27 1.04 4.96 3.59
N VAL A 28 0.71 3.79 3.07
CA VAL A 28 -0.50 3.59 2.28
C VAL A 28 -1.62 3.10 3.19
N ASN A 29 -2.78 3.74 3.05
CA ASN A 29 -4.02 3.32 3.70
C ASN A 29 -4.83 2.46 2.74
N ALA A 30 -5.27 1.29 3.18
CA ALA A 30 -6.29 0.50 2.51
C ALA A 30 -7.66 1.12 2.82
N ALA A 31 -8.05 2.11 2.01
CA ALA A 31 -9.17 2.99 2.27
C ALA A 31 -10.53 2.37 1.88
N ASN A 32 -11.61 2.96 2.37
CA ASN A 32 -12.95 2.81 1.83
C ASN A 32 -13.27 3.97 0.86
N ALA A 33 -14.35 3.85 0.09
CA ALA A 33 -14.73 4.83 -0.92
C ALA A 33 -14.96 6.24 -0.34
N GLN A 34 -15.44 6.34 0.87
CA GLN A 34 -15.73 7.62 1.53
C GLN A 34 -14.54 8.21 2.27
N LEU A 35 -13.39 7.53 2.26
CA LEU A 35 -12.17 7.94 2.95
C LEU A 35 -12.40 8.20 4.45
N GLN A 36 -13.28 7.44 5.06
CA GLN A 36 -13.64 7.56 6.46
C GLN A 36 -12.92 6.54 7.34
N PRO A 37 -12.81 6.79 8.65
CA PRO A 37 -12.43 5.77 9.59
C PRO A 37 -13.31 4.53 9.43
N GLY A 38 -12.69 3.35 9.49
CA GLY A 38 -13.38 2.07 9.37
C GLY A 38 -12.70 1.01 10.22
N GLY A 39 -12.86 -0.25 9.84
CA GLY A 39 -12.13 -1.37 10.44
C GLY A 39 -10.75 -1.58 9.82
N GLY A 40 -10.02 -2.58 10.33
CA GLY A 40 -8.73 -2.99 9.79
C GLY A 40 -7.70 -1.86 9.69
N VAL A 41 -7.00 -1.80 8.56
CA VAL A 41 -5.95 -0.79 8.32
C VAL A 41 -6.50 0.63 8.39
N ALA A 42 -7.64 0.91 7.77
CA ALA A 42 -8.24 2.25 7.79
C ALA A 42 -8.54 2.73 9.22
N GLY A 43 -9.07 1.85 10.06
CA GLY A 43 -9.30 2.16 11.47
C GLY A 43 -8.01 2.46 12.22
N ALA A 44 -6.97 1.66 12.03
CA ALA A 44 -5.67 1.86 12.67
C ALA A 44 -5.00 3.17 12.22
N ILE A 45 -4.99 3.46 10.93
CA ILE A 45 -4.41 4.69 10.35
C ILE A 45 -5.13 5.93 10.90
N HIS A 46 -6.46 5.96 10.87
CA HIS A 46 -7.22 7.10 11.39
C HIS A 46 -7.06 7.31 12.89
N ARG A 47 -7.00 6.23 13.70
CA ARG A 47 -6.73 6.35 15.14
C ARG A 47 -5.35 6.92 15.42
N ALA A 48 -4.34 6.45 14.71
CA ALA A 48 -2.96 6.93 14.90
C ALA A 48 -2.77 8.38 14.41
N ALA A 49 -3.41 8.73 13.29
CA ALA A 49 -3.34 10.09 12.73
C ALA A 49 -4.11 11.12 13.54
N GLY A 50 -5.21 10.71 14.17
CA GLY A 50 -6.13 11.63 14.84
C GLY A 50 -7.14 12.28 13.88
N PRO A 51 -8.04 13.15 14.41
CA PRO A 51 -9.23 13.63 13.68
C PRO A 51 -8.92 14.54 12.48
N GLY A 52 -7.73 15.10 12.39
CA GLY A 52 -7.31 15.95 11.27
C GLY A 52 -7.31 15.20 9.94
N LEU A 53 -6.95 13.92 9.96
CA LEU A 53 -6.93 13.10 8.75
C LEU A 53 -8.32 12.98 8.11
N ALA A 54 -9.35 12.67 8.88
CA ALA A 54 -10.71 12.57 8.39
C ALA A 54 -11.22 13.90 7.82
N LYS A 55 -10.82 15.02 8.40
CA LYS A 55 -11.17 16.36 7.92
C LYS A 55 -10.54 16.65 6.56
N GLU A 56 -9.27 16.32 6.37
CA GLU A 56 -8.60 16.49 5.06
C GLU A 56 -9.18 15.53 4.01
N CYS A 57 -9.52 14.30 4.38
CA CYS A 57 -10.11 13.32 3.49
C CYS A 57 -11.49 13.71 2.96
N ALA A 58 -12.33 14.37 3.76
CA ALA A 58 -13.72 14.63 3.45
C ALA A 58 -13.96 15.27 2.06
N PRO A 59 -13.25 16.34 1.65
CA PRO A 59 -13.45 16.94 0.33
C PRO A 59 -12.87 16.10 -0.82
N LEU A 60 -12.03 15.09 -0.54
CA LEU A 60 -11.44 14.21 -1.56
C LEU A 60 -12.33 13.00 -1.89
N ALA A 61 -13.29 12.70 -1.02
CA ALA A 61 -14.22 11.59 -1.20
C ALA A 61 -15.40 11.97 -2.13
N PRO A 62 -16.04 10.98 -2.81
CA PRO A 62 -15.65 9.58 -2.85
C PRO A 62 -14.53 9.30 -3.85
N ILE A 63 -13.83 8.19 -3.66
CA ILE A 63 -12.92 7.61 -4.65
C ILE A 63 -13.46 6.27 -5.15
N SER A 64 -12.99 5.84 -6.32
CA SER A 64 -13.39 4.58 -6.96
C SER A 64 -12.31 3.52 -6.83
N PRO A 65 -12.65 2.20 -6.97
CA PRO A 65 -11.65 1.14 -6.97
C PRO A 65 -10.50 1.41 -7.95
N GLY A 66 -9.27 1.23 -7.49
CA GLY A 66 -8.04 1.52 -8.25
C GLY A 66 -7.56 2.97 -8.14
N GLU A 67 -8.33 3.86 -7.50
CA GLU A 67 -7.92 5.26 -7.30
C GLU A 67 -7.12 5.45 -6.00
N CYS A 68 -6.24 6.45 -6.03
CA CYS A 68 -5.43 6.87 -4.87
C CYS A 68 -5.47 8.40 -4.72
N VAL A 69 -5.45 8.87 -3.47
CA VAL A 69 -5.31 10.29 -3.11
C VAL A 69 -4.30 10.45 -1.98
N VAL A 70 -3.67 11.61 -1.88
CA VAL A 70 -2.63 11.91 -0.89
C VAL A 70 -3.12 12.92 0.11
N THR A 71 -2.81 12.70 1.39
CA THR A 71 -3.03 13.64 2.49
C THR A 71 -1.78 13.77 3.35
N ASP A 72 -1.79 14.72 4.29
CA ASP A 72 -0.81 14.76 5.36
C ASP A 72 -0.98 13.60 6.34
N GLY A 73 0.08 13.29 7.11
CA GLY A 73 0.08 12.16 8.04
C GLY A 73 -0.42 12.49 9.45
N TYR A 74 -0.50 13.77 9.82
CA TYR A 74 -0.94 14.24 11.14
C TYR A 74 -0.17 13.58 12.29
N GLY A 75 -0.82 12.85 13.16
CA GLY A 75 -0.20 12.16 14.31
C GLY A 75 0.62 10.91 13.96
N LEU A 76 0.60 10.46 12.71
CA LEU A 76 1.48 9.39 12.22
C LEU A 76 2.94 9.87 12.17
N PRO A 77 3.92 8.96 12.28
CA PRO A 77 5.33 9.32 12.11
C PRO A 77 5.69 9.71 10.67
N ASN A 78 4.79 9.50 9.73
CA ASN A 78 5.00 9.69 8.30
C ASN A 78 4.43 11.03 7.83
N PRO A 79 5.17 11.82 7.02
CA PRO A 79 4.68 13.08 6.47
C PRO A 79 3.43 12.95 5.60
N ARG A 80 3.27 11.82 4.91
CA ARG A 80 2.15 11.60 3.97
C ARG A 80 1.43 10.29 4.22
N VAL A 81 0.13 10.29 3.91
CA VAL A 81 -0.70 9.09 3.74
C VAL A 81 -1.20 9.04 2.31
N ILE A 82 -1.05 7.89 1.66
CA ILE A 82 -1.60 7.64 0.33
C ILE A 82 -2.78 6.70 0.51
N HIS A 83 -3.98 7.20 0.26
CA HIS A 83 -5.21 6.44 0.42
C HIS A 83 -5.56 5.74 -0.89
N CYS A 84 -5.56 4.42 -0.90
CA CYS A 84 -5.89 3.61 -2.07
C CYS A 84 -7.14 2.78 -1.80
N LEU A 85 -8.11 2.84 -2.71
CA LEU A 85 -9.27 1.96 -2.67
C LEU A 85 -9.00 0.73 -3.53
N GLY A 86 -8.69 -0.37 -2.88
CA GLY A 86 -8.55 -1.66 -3.56
C GLY A 86 -9.91 -2.23 -3.95
N PRO A 87 -9.94 -3.18 -4.91
CA PRO A 87 -11.17 -3.85 -5.31
C PRO A 87 -11.71 -4.77 -4.22
N VAL A 88 -13.03 -4.88 -4.13
CA VAL A 88 -13.71 -5.99 -3.45
C VAL A 88 -13.67 -7.20 -4.39
N TYR A 89 -12.97 -8.24 -3.99
CA TYR A 89 -12.79 -9.43 -4.82
C TYR A 89 -14.14 -10.11 -5.09
N GLY A 90 -14.39 -10.43 -6.36
CA GLY A 90 -15.67 -11.00 -6.80
C GLY A 90 -16.77 -10.00 -7.11
N SER A 91 -16.57 -8.70 -6.81
CA SER A 91 -17.51 -7.62 -7.09
C SER A 91 -16.94 -6.57 -8.03
N ASP A 92 -15.75 -6.07 -7.73
CA ASP A 92 -15.09 -5.04 -8.54
C ASP A 92 -14.19 -5.70 -9.57
N GLU A 93 -14.47 -5.44 -10.86
CA GLU A 93 -13.79 -6.09 -11.98
C GLU A 93 -13.21 -5.07 -12.97
N PRO A 94 -12.09 -5.34 -13.61
CA PRO A 94 -11.21 -6.51 -13.41
C PRO A 94 -10.35 -6.36 -12.15
N ALA A 95 -10.50 -7.26 -11.20
CA ALA A 95 -9.91 -7.13 -9.88
C ALA A 95 -8.38 -7.00 -9.88
N ALA A 96 -7.68 -7.80 -10.70
CA ALA A 96 -6.22 -7.73 -10.79
C ALA A 96 -5.71 -6.39 -11.34
N VAL A 97 -6.41 -5.80 -12.30
CA VAL A 97 -6.07 -4.49 -12.87
C VAL A 97 -6.29 -3.39 -11.82
N LEU A 98 -7.41 -3.41 -11.14
CA LEU A 98 -7.73 -2.42 -10.10
C LEU A 98 -6.77 -2.49 -8.93
N LEU A 99 -6.38 -3.69 -8.50
CA LEU A 99 -5.37 -3.88 -7.45
C LEU A 99 -3.99 -3.37 -7.90
N ALA A 100 -3.57 -3.71 -9.13
CA ALA A 100 -2.32 -3.22 -9.70
C ALA A 100 -2.29 -1.69 -9.78
N ASP A 101 -3.41 -1.07 -10.17
CA ASP A 101 -3.55 0.39 -10.23
C ASP A 101 -3.31 1.04 -8.88
N CYS A 102 -3.77 0.44 -7.77
CA CYS A 102 -3.51 0.95 -6.43
C CYS A 102 -2.00 1.04 -6.14
N TYR A 103 -1.26 -0.03 -6.37
CA TYR A 103 0.18 -0.05 -6.14
C TYR A 103 0.93 0.90 -7.08
N ARG A 104 0.61 0.88 -8.36
CA ARG A 104 1.27 1.74 -9.35
C ARG A 104 1.02 3.22 -9.10
N LYS A 105 -0.24 3.61 -8.92
CA LYS A 105 -0.62 5.01 -8.67
C LYS A 105 -0.05 5.54 -7.37
N ALA A 106 -0.04 4.73 -6.31
CA ALA A 106 0.57 5.12 -5.04
C ALA A 106 2.06 5.42 -5.19
N LEU A 107 2.79 4.58 -5.92
CA LEU A 107 4.22 4.78 -6.18
C LEU A 107 4.47 6.03 -7.05
N VAL A 108 3.66 6.24 -8.07
CA VAL A 108 3.75 7.45 -8.93
C VAL A 108 3.51 8.70 -8.11
N LEU A 109 2.45 8.74 -7.31
CA LEU A 109 2.13 9.89 -6.46
C LEU A 109 3.25 10.19 -5.44
N ALA A 110 3.82 9.15 -4.84
CA ALA A 110 4.95 9.31 -3.93
C ALA A 110 6.18 9.86 -4.65
N ASP A 111 6.49 9.32 -5.81
CA ASP A 111 7.65 9.74 -6.61
C ASP A 111 7.52 11.19 -7.09
N GLU A 112 6.34 11.58 -7.56
CA GLU A 112 6.04 12.96 -7.97
C GLU A 112 6.10 13.96 -6.80
N ASP A 113 5.75 13.54 -5.59
CA ASP A 113 5.88 14.34 -4.35
C ASP A 113 7.32 14.36 -3.79
N GLY A 114 8.27 13.75 -4.49
CA GLY A 114 9.68 13.69 -4.09
C GLY A 114 9.97 12.79 -2.90
N LEU A 115 9.06 11.89 -2.55
CA LEU A 115 9.24 10.96 -1.43
C LEU A 115 10.21 9.84 -1.80
N THR A 116 10.97 9.37 -0.82
CA THR A 116 12.00 8.35 -1.03
C THR A 116 11.62 6.96 -0.54
N SER A 117 10.58 6.86 0.30
CA SER A 117 10.16 5.59 0.90
C SER A 117 8.65 5.49 1.10
N VAL A 118 8.09 4.33 0.77
CA VAL A 118 6.65 4.06 0.87
C VAL A 118 6.41 2.70 1.51
N ALA A 119 5.58 2.65 2.53
CA ALA A 119 5.15 1.41 3.18
C ALA A 119 3.68 1.09 2.84
N PHE A 120 3.44 -0.09 2.31
CA PHE A 120 2.14 -0.60 1.91
C PHE A 120 1.61 -1.66 2.87
N PRO A 121 0.31 -1.71 3.13
CA PRO A 121 -0.35 -2.91 3.63
C PRO A 121 -0.60 -3.89 2.46
N ALA A 122 -1.03 -5.10 2.76
CA ALA A 122 -1.52 -6.04 1.76
C ALA A 122 -2.96 -5.64 1.33
N ILE A 123 -3.07 -4.75 0.36
CA ILE A 123 -4.34 -4.15 -0.08
C ILE A 123 -5.34 -5.23 -0.52
N SER A 124 -6.61 -5.05 -0.15
CA SER A 124 -7.77 -5.91 -0.47
C SER A 124 -7.78 -7.31 0.16
N THR A 125 -6.77 -7.70 0.95
CA THR A 125 -6.69 -9.07 1.50
C THR A 125 -7.45 -9.26 2.82
N GLY A 126 -7.94 -8.19 3.42
CA GLY A 126 -8.80 -8.25 4.61
C GLY A 126 -10.28 -8.46 4.24
N ALA A 127 -11.15 -7.54 4.67
CA ALA A 127 -12.59 -7.62 4.45
C ALA A 127 -13.00 -7.66 2.97
N PHE A 128 -12.17 -7.15 2.05
CA PHE A 128 -12.43 -7.18 0.61
C PHE A 128 -12.19 -8.55 -0.04
N GLY A 129 -11.65 -9.50 0.70
CA GLY A 129 -11.63 -10.92 0.37
C GLY A 129 -10.73 -11.33 -0.80
N TYR A 130 -9.79 -10.49 -1.20
CA TYR A 130 -8.84 -10.89 -2.25
C TYR A 130 -7.96 -12.04 -1.74
N PRO A 131 -7.87 -13.17 -2.47
CA PRO A 131 -7.02 -14.29 -2.06
C PRO A 131 -5.56 -13.84 -1.87
N PRO A 132 -4.93 -14.09 -0.71
CA PRO A 132 -3.60 -13.57 -0.40
C PRO A 132 -2.53 -13.92 -1.42
N GLU A 133 -2.53 -15.14 -1.94
CA GLU A 133 -1.55 -15.61 -2.94
C GLU A 133 -1.68 -14.84 -4.26
N LYS A 134 -2.92 -14.60 -4.70
CA LYS A 134 -3.19 -13.83 -5.92
C LYS A 134 -2.85 -12.35 -5.73
N ALA A 135 -3.21 -11.79 -4.58
CA ALA A 135 -2.90 -10.40 -4.25
C ALA A 135 -1.39 -10.15 -4.15
N ALA A 136 -0.64 -11.06 -3.55
CA ALA A 136 0.81 -10.98 -3.46
C ALA A 136 1.48 -10.94 -4.86
N ARG A 137 1.04 -11.79 -5.78
CA ARG A 137 1.55 -11.79 -7.16
C ARG A 137 1.29 -10.47 -7.86
N VAL A 138 0.09 -9.92 -7.72
CA VAL A 138 -0.26 -8.61 -8.32
C VAL A 138 0.59 -7.50 -7.72
N ALA A 139 0.69 -7.43 -6.38
CA ALA A 139 1.45 -6.41 -5.68
C ALA A 139 2.93 -6.44 -6.07
N LEU A 140 3.57 -7.58 -5.95
CA LEU A 140 5.00 -7.74 -6.21
C LEU A 140 5.34 -7.56 -7.70
N GLY A 141 4.52 -8.08 -8.59
CA GLY A 141 4.68 -7.88 -10.03
C GLY A 141 4.58 -6.40 -10.40
N THR A 142 3.57 -5.71 -9.89
CA THR A 142 3.36 -4.27 -10.16
C THR A 142 4.49 -3.41 -9.61
N ILE A 143 4.93 -3.66 -8.37
CA ILE A 143 6.05 -2.93 -7.76
C ILE A 143 7.34 -3.16 -8.57
N THR A 144 7.58 -4.40 -9.02
CA THR A 144 8.75 -4.74 -9.82
C THR A 144 8.75 -4.00 -11.15
N GLU A 145 7.61 -3.94 -11.84
CA GLU A 145 7.47 -3.20 -13.09
C GLU A 145 7.65 -1.69 -12.88
N ALA A 146 6.99 -1.13 -11.86
CA ALA A 146 7.05 0.30 -11.57
C ALA A 146 8.44 0.77 -11.15
N ALA A 147 9.23 -0.07 -10.48
CA ALA A 147 10.55 0.28 -9.96
C ALA A 147 11.49 0.87 -11.01
N ALA A 148 11.38 0.44 -12.27
CA ALA A 148 12.20 0.93 -13.37
C ALA A 148 11.93 2.41 -13.73
N GLU A 149 10.77 2.93 -13.38
CA GLU A 149 10.33 4.29 -13.73
C GLU A 149 10.46 5.28 -12.57
N LEU A 150 10.74 4.80 -11.33
CA LEU A 150 10.84 5.63 -10.15
C LEU A 150 12.18 6.37 -10.08
N GLY A 151 12.11 7.69 -9.95
CA GLY A 151 13.28 8.55 -9.80
C GLY A 151 13.67 8.82 -8.34
N ASN A 152 12.69 9.10 -7.50
CA ASN A 152 12.85 9.51 -6.11
C ASN A 152 12.66 8.36 -5.12
N VAL A 153 11.64 7.54 -5.29
CA VAL A 153 11.36 6.40 -4.41
C VAL A 153 12.48 5.35 -4.53
N LYS A 154 13.12 5.04 -3.41
CA LYS A 154 14.23 4.09 -3.31
C LYS A 154 13.94 2.90 -2.41
N VAL A 155 12.97 3.02 -1.52
CA VAL A 155 12.57 1.92 -0.62
C VAL A 155 11.06 1.73 -0.68
N VAL A 156 10.64 0.51 -0.94
CA VAL A 156 9.24 0.09 -0.89
C VAL A 156 9.12 -1.07 0.09
N ARG A 157 8.26 -0.95 1.09
CA ARG A 157 8.00 -2.02 2.06
C ARG A 157 6.56 -2.48 1.95
N ILE A 158 6.35 -3.79 1.96
CA ILE A 158 5.03 -4.36 2.24
C ILE A 158 5.04 -4.82 3.69
N VAL A 159 4.17 -4.22 4.50
CA VAL A 159 3.99 -4.52 5.92
C VAL A 159 2.88 -5.55 6.05
N LEU A 160 3.23 -6.72 6.55
CA LEU A 160 2.38 -7.88 6.61
C LEU A 160 1.86 -8.12 8.03
N TYR A 161 0.68 -8.71 8.14
CA TYR A 161 0.04 -8.93 9.42
C TYR A 161 0.58 -10.14 10.18
N SER A 162 1.05 -11.17 9.47
CA SER A 162 1.46 -12.44 10.07
C SER A 162 2.65 -13.09 9.38
N ALA A 163 3.28 -14.05 10.06
CA ALA A 163 4.33 -14.88 9.46
C ALA A 163 3.81 -15.67 8.25
N ARG A 164 2.55 -16.10 8.27
CA ARG A 164 1.94 -16.79 7.13
C ARG A 164 1.84 -15.87 5.90
N ASP A 165 1.47 -14.61 6.10
CA ASP A 165 1.43 -13.64 5.00
C ASP A 165 2.83 -13.40 4.42
N LEU A 166 3.85 -13.41 5.27
CA LEU A 166 5.25 -13.29 4.83
C LEU A 166 5.66 -14.49 3.96
N GLU A 167 5.33 -15.72 4.37
CA GLU A 167 5.58 -16.92 3.56
C GLU A 167 4.91 -16.84 2.18
N VAL A 168 3.65 -16.42 2.13
CA VAL A 168 2.90 -16.24 0.87
C VAL A 168 3.60 -15.24 -0.05
N HIS A 169 4.08 -14.13 0.49
CA HIS A 169 4.81 -13.13 -0.30
C HIS A 169 6.19 -13.61 -0.74
N GLU A 170 6.87 -14.39 0.11
CA GLU A 170 8.17 -14.98 -0.25
C GLU A 170 8.03 -16.00 -1.39
N GLU A 171 7.00 -16.84 -1.36
CA GLU A 171 6.66 -17.74 -2.47
C GLU A 171 6.39 -16.96 -3.76
N ALA A 172 5.60 -15.89 -3.68
CA ALA A 172 5.31 -15.05 -4.84
C ALA A 172 6.56 -14.34 -5.40
N LEU A 173 7.50 -13.89 -4.54
CA LEU A 173 8.80 -13.37 -4.99
C LEU A 173 9.59 -14.40 -5.79
N ALA A 174 9.63 -15.66 -5.32
CA ALA A 174 10.33 -16.73 -6.01
C ALA A 174 9.71 -17.02 -7.38
N GLU A 175 8.38 -16.97 -7.50
CA GLU A 175 7.65 -17.18 -8.76
C GLU A 175 7.98 -16.10 -9.82
N ILE A 176 8.17 -14.84 -9.41
CA ILE A 176 8.52 -13.76 -10.33
C ILE A 176 10.03 -13.62 -10.56
N GLY A 177 10.85 -14.56 -10.03
CA GLY A 177 12.27 -14.62 -10.25
C GLY A 177 13.14 -13.72 -9.33
N LEU A 178 12.56 -13.16 -8.29
CA LEU A 178 13.28 -12.38 -7.26
C LEU A 178 13.61 -13.28 -6.06
N ARG A 179 14.67 -14.07 -6.18
CA ARG A 179 15.16 -15.00 -5.13
C ARG A 179 16.19 -14.39 -4.22
#